data_ace2c0e29ebeb23232185814eb40c965
#
_entry.id   ace2c0e29ebeb23232185814eb40c965
#
_cell.length_a   1.000
_cell.length_b   1.000
_cell.length_c   1.000
_cell.angle_alpha   90.00
_cell.angle_beta   90.00
_cell.angle_gamma   90.00
#
_symmetry.space_group_name_H-M   'P 1'
#
loop_
_entity.id
_entity.type
_entity.pdbx_description
1 polymer ?
#
loop_
_entity_poly.entity_id
_entity_poly.type
_entity_poly.pdbx_seq_one_letter_code
_entity_poly.pdbx_strand_id
1 'polypeptide(L)'
;SKENIKIMGKAIIFESEKSCLLYQSYFGIENDISVACCGSNISAYQIQMLIDAGAKEIIVAFDRQFQEIGDKEHQHLVANFKKLHAKYKNFATLSFIFDRHMITSYKASPIDEGPEKFLKLFKERVTL
;
A
#
# COMPACT_ATOMS: atom_id res chain seq x y z
N SER A 1 7.89 -8.99 -8.04
CA SER A 1 9.16 -9.68 -7.91
C SER A 1 10.26 -8.75 -7.44
N LYS A 2 11.29 -9.31 -6.86
CA LYS A 2 12.42 -8.53 -6.33
C LYS A 2 13.14 -7.75 -7.44
N GLU A 3 13.26 -8.30 -8.63
CA GLU A 3 13.88 -7.61 -9.76
C GLU A 3 13.09 -6.39 -10.18
N ASN A 4 11.76 -6.51 -10.22
CA ASN A 4 10.90 -5.39 -10.58
C ASN A 4 10.99 -4.28 -9.55
N ILE A 5 11.04 -4.63 -8.27
CA ILE A 5 11.21 -3.66 -7.18
C ILE A 5 12.54 -2.91 -7.34
N LYS A 6 13.61 -3.62 -7.64
CA LYS A 6 14.92 -3.01 -7.87
C LYS A 6 14.91 -2.04 -9.04
N ILE A 7 14.32 -2.44 -10.16
CA ILE A 7 14.25 -1.62 -11.38
C ILE A 7 13.42 -0.37 -11.15
N MET A 8 12.24 -0.52 -10.53
CA MET A 8 11.30 0.59 -10.31
C MET A 8 11.63 1.42 -9.07
N GLY A 9 12.38 0.87 -8.14
CA GLY A 9 12.70 1.52 -6.88
C GLY A 9 11.48 1.66 -5.95
N LYS A 10 10.41 0.91 -6.20
CA LYS A 10 9.15 1.00 -5.47
C LYS A 10 8.60 -0.38 -5.16
N ALA A 11 7.90 -0.48 -4.03
CA ALA A 11 7.12 -1.65 -3.67
C ALA A 11 5.76 -1.21 -3.15
N ILE A 12 4.73 -2.01 -3.43
CA ILE A 12 3.37 -1.76 -2.94
C ILE A 12 3.00 -2.89 -1.98
N ILE A 13 2.56 -2.52 -0.77
CA ILE A 13 2.13 -3.49 0.23
C ILE A 13 0.61 -3.50 0.30
N PHE A 14 0.00 -4.62 -0.07
CA PHE A 14 -1.43 -4.88 0.11
C PHE A 14 -1.66 -5.73 1.36
N GLU A 15 -2.88 -5.73 1.89
CA GLU A 15 -3.24 -6.57 3.03
C GLU A 15 -3.37 -8.04 2.67
N SER A 16 -3.66 -8.39 1.42
CA SER A 16 -3.92 -9.76 1.00
C SER A 16 -3.23 -10.14 -0.29
N GLU A 17 -2.98 -11.44 -0.46
CA GLU A 17 -2.43 -11.98 -1.69
C GLU A 17 -3.39 -11.84 -2.87
N LYS A 18 -4.69 -11.86 -2.62
CA LYS A 18 -5.70 -11.62 -3.66
C LYS A 18 -5.46 -10.29 -4.37
N SER A 19 -5.15 -9.25 -3.60
CA SER A 19 -4.84 -7.93 -4.15
C SER A 19 -3.58 -7.95 -5.01
N CYS A 20 -2.56 -8.69 -4.60
CA CYS A 20 -1.35 -8.88 -5.39
C CYS A 20 -1.63 -9.58 -6.72
N LEU A 21 -2.48 -10.59 -6.71
CA LEU A 21 -2.89 -11.31 -7.93
C LEU A 21 -3.66 -10.40 -8.87
N LEU A 22 -4.54 -9.55 -8.34
CA LEU A 22 -5.25 -8.55 -9.14
C LEU A 22 -4.29 -7.54 -9.75
N TYR A 23 -3.34 -7.06 -8.96
CA TYR A 23 -2.32 -6.13 -9.46
C TYR A 23 -1.55 -6.75 -10.63
N GLN A 24 -1.10 -7.97 -10.46
CA GLN A 24 -0.37 -8.71 -11.50
C GLN A 24 -1.25 -8.91 -12.74
N SER A 25 -2.52 -9.24 -12.55
CA SER A 25 -3.48 -9.42 -13.63
C SER A 25 -3.70 -8.14 -14.44
N TYR A 26 -3.79 -6.99 -13.78
CA TYR A 26 -4.03 -5.72 -14.45
C TYR A 26 -2.79 -5.13 -15.11
N PHE A 27 -1.62 -5.29 -14.49
CA PHE A 27 -0.41 -4.58 -14.92
C PHE A 27 0.70 -5.48 -15.49
N GLY A 28 0.52 -6.80 -15.40
CA GLY A 28 1.46 -7.78 -15.91
C GLY A 28 2.51 -8.22 -14.89
N ILE A 29 3.01 -9.44 -15.06
CA ILE A 29 4.02 -10.04 -14.17
C ILE A 29 5.31 -9.23 -14.22
N GLU A 30 5.68 -8.74 -15.39
CA GLU A 30 6.89 -7.95 -15.61
C GLU A 30 6.87 -6.58 -14.93
N ASN A 31 5.71 -6.14 -14.45
CA ASN A 31 5.57 -4.88 -13.73
C ASN A 31 5.18 -5.07 -12.26
N ASP A 32 5.16 -6.31 -11.79
CA ASP A 32 4.66 -6.62 -10.45
C ASP A 32 5.67 -6.22 -9.37
N ILE A 33 5.29 -5.18 -8.62
CA ILE A 33 6.02 -4.68 -7.45
C ILE A 33 5.23 -4.87 -6.16
N SER A 34 4.17 -5.69 -6.21
CA SER A 34 3.27 -5.88 -5.08
C SER A 34 3.75 -7.00 -4.15
N VAL A 35 3.50 -6.82 -2.86
CA VAL A 35 3.68 -7.83 -1.82
C VAL A 35 2.52 -7.77 -0.85
N ALA A 36 2.24 -8.88 -0.19
CA ALA A 36 1.16 -8.95 0.79
C ALA A 36 1.71 -8.98 2.21
N CYS A 37 1.01 -8.31 3.13
CA CYS A 37 1.22 -8.47 4.56
C CYS A 37 0.03 -9.19 5.18
N CYS A 38 0.12 -9.54 6.47
CA CYS A 38 -0.99 -10.18 7.17
C CYS A 38 -1.85 -9.11 7.84
N GLY A 39 -3.05 -8.88 7.30
CA GLY A 39 -3.90 -7.81 7.75
C GLY A 39 -3.20 -6.46 7.58
N SER A 40 -3.36 -5.55 8.52
CA SER A 40 -2.73 -4.24 8.47
C SER A 40 -1.41 -4.17 9.26
N ASN A 41 -0.81 -5.32 9.58
CA ASN A 41 0.46 -5.40 10.30
C ASN A 41 1.62 -5.59 9.34
N ILE A 42 2.53 -4.62 9.33
CA ILE A 42 3.77 -4.70 8.57
C ILE A 42 4.92 -4.89 9.54
N SER A 43 5.67 -5.98 9.40
CA SER A 43 6.80 -6.26 10.29
C SER A 43 8.06 -5.51 9.84
N ALA A 44 8.97 -5.29 10.78
CA ALA A 44 10.28 -4.73 10.47
C ALA A 44 11.03 -5.61 9.47
N TYR A 45 10.87 -6.91 9.57
CA TYR A 45 11.47 -7.87 8.63
C TYR A 45 10.99 -7.64 7.19
N GLN A 46 9.68 -7.44 7.00
CA GLN A 46 9.12 -7.17 5.68
C GLN A 46 9.67 -5.88 5.08
N ILE A 47 9.74 -4.82 5.89
CA ILE A 47 10.30 -3.54 5.46
C ILE A 47 11.76 -3.71 5.06
N GLN A 48 12.54 -4.42 5.87
CA GLN A 48 13.96 -4.65 5.57
C GLN A 48 14.15 -5.43 4.27
N MET A 49 13.32 -6.46 4.05
CA MET A 49 13.35 -7.23 2.80
C MET A 49 13.11 -6.35 1.58
N LEU A 50 12.16 -5.42 1.68
CA LEU A 50 11.84 -4.52 0.57
C LEU A 50 12.97 -3.52 0.31
N ILE A 51 13.57 -2.99 1.37
CA ILE A 51 14.73 -2.10 1.26
C ILE A 51 15.91 -2.85 0.62
N ASP A 52 16.17 -4.07 1.08
CA ASP A 52 17.24 -4.90 0.52
C ASP A 52 16.99 -5.25 -0.95
N ALA A 53 15.72 -5.36 -1.35
CA ALA A 53 15.34 -5.60 -2.74
C ALA A 53 15.49 -4.34 -3.62
N GLY A 54 15.76 -3.19 -3.03
CA GLY A 54 16.00 -1.95 -3.77
C GLY A 54 14.84 -0.94 -3.73
N ALA A 55 13.84 -1.15 -2.87
CA ALA A 55 12.74 -0.19 -2.74
C ALA A 55 13.23 1.09 -2.06
N LYS A 56 13.07 2.20 -2.74
CA LYS A 56 13.32 3.54 -2.20
C LYS A 56 12.03 4.17 -1.72
N GLU A 57 10.92 3.77 -2.30
CA GLU A 57 9.58 4.14 -1.86
C GLU A 57 8.78 2.87 -1.57
N ILE A 58 8.12 2.83 -0.42
CA ILE A 58 7.22 1.75 -0.03
C ILE A 58 5.82 2.36 0.07
N ILE A 59 4.91 1.86 -0.75
CA ILE A 59 3.55 2.36 -0.85
C ILE A 59 2.63 1.43 -0.08
N VAL A 60 2.05 1.92 0.99
CA VAL A 60 1.13 1.15 1.85
C VAL A 60 -0.28 1.27 1.28
N ALA A 61 -0.81 0.17 0.79
CA ALA A 61 -2.11 0.11 0.11
C ALA A 61 -3.09 -0.75 0.90
N PHE A 62 -3.42 -0.30 2.11
CA PHE A 62 -4.37 -1.00 2.98
C PHE A 62 -5.80 -0.85 2.46
N ASP A 63 -6.66 -1.78 2.83
CA ASP A 63 -8.08 -1.73 2.53
C ASP A 63 -8.70 -0.46 3.13
N ARG A 64 -9.82 0.00 2.55
CA ARG A 64 -10.61 1.06 3.16
C ARG A 64 -11.20 0.55 4.46
N GLN A 65 -10.57 0.90 5.58
CA GLN A 65 -10.91 0.38 6.91
C GLN A 65 -11.95 1.22 7.65
N PHE A 66 -12.47 2.28 7.04
CA PHE A 66 -13.39 3.22 7.68
C PHE A 66 -14.66 3.39 6.86
N GLN A 67 -15.77 3.68 7.54
CA GLN A 67 -17.04 3.97 6.88
C GLN A 67 -17.17 5.44 6.52
N GLU A 68 -16.74 6.33 7.43
CA GLU A 68 -16.79 7.77 7.24
C GLU A 68 -15.50 8.42 7.72
N ILE A 69 -15.16 9.55 7.09
CA ILE A 69 -14.03 10.37 7.53
C ILE A 69 -14.29 10.86 8.95
N GLY A 70 -13.34 10.65 9.83
CA GLY A 70 -13.43 11.06 11.23
C GLY A 70 -13.99 10.03 12.19
N ASP A 71 -14.47 8.87 11.69
CA ASP A 71 -14.92 7.81 12.58
C ASP A 71 -13.73 7.15 13.30
N LYS A 72 -14.04 6.22 14.23
CA LYS A 72 -12.98 5.55 15.01
C LYS A 72 -12.00 4.79 14.14
N GLU A 73 -12.49 4.12 13.12
CA GLU A 73 -11.67 3.32 12.22
C GLU A 73 -10.75 4.22 11.39
N HIS A 74 -11.25 5.38 10.94
CA HIS A 74 -10.44 6.37 10.25
C HIS A 74 -9.33 6.90 11.16
N GLN A 75 -9.67 7.27 12.39
CA GLN A 75 -8.67 7.76 13.35
C GLN A 75 -7.60 6.71 13.63
N HIS A 76 -8.00 5.45 13.74
CA HIS A 76 -7.08 4.33 13.97
C HIS A 76 -6.14 4.13 12.76
N LEU A 77 -6.68 4.20 11.56
CA LEU A 77 -5.90 4.07 10.32
C LEU A 77 -4.85 5.18 10.21
N VAL A 78 -5.24 6.43 10.46
CA VAL A 78 -4.33 7.57 10.42
C VAL A 78 -3.23 7.44 11.47
N ALA A 79 -3.59 7.01 12.68
CA ALA A 79 -2.61 6.76 13.75
C ALA A 79 -1.61 5.69 13.36
N ASN A 80 -2.08 4.62 12.71
CA ASN A 80 -1.22 3.55 12.21
C ASN A 80 -0.26 4.04 11.13
N PHE A 81 -0.75 4.86 10.20
CA PHE A 81 0.11 5.47 9.18
C PHE A 81 1.21 6.33 9.80
N LYS A 82 0.86 7.16 10.77
CA LYS A 82 1.84 8.01 11.46
C LYS A 82 2.89 7.18 12.19
N LYS A 83 2.46 6.09 12.81
CA LYS A 83 3.35 5.17 13.52
C LYS A 83 4.34 4.50 12.55
N LEU A 84 3.85 3.99 11.44
CA LEU A 84 4.69 3.37 10.41
C LEU A 84 5.68 4.38 9.83
N HIS A 85 5.21 5.56 9.51
CA HIS A 85 6.06 6.63 8.97
C HIS A 85 7.17 6.99 9.96
N ALA A 86 6.83 7.24 11.22
CA ALA A 86 7.82 7.59 12.25
C ALA A 86 8.89 6.51 12.41
N LYS A 87 8.48 5.24 12.30
CA LYS A 87 9.39 4.11 12.51
C LYS A 87 10.38 3.91 11.35
N TYR A 88 9.94 4.15 10.12
CA TYR A 88 10.71 3.77 8.93
C TYR A 88 11.17 4.92 8.02
N LYS A 89 10.80 6.16 8.33
CA LYS A 89 11.09 7.32 7.47
C LYS A 89 12.57 7.53 7.14
N ASN A 90 13.46 7.06 7.99
CA ASN A 90 14.91 7.22 7.78
C ASN A 90 15.50 6.14 6.85
N PHE A 91 14.71 5.13 6.50
CA PHE A 91 15.16 4.00 5.71
C PHE A 91 14.61 4.01 4.29
N ALA A 92 13.37 4.49 4.13
CA ALA A 92 12.71 4.59 2.84
C ALA A 92 11.61 5.65 2.91
N THR A 93 11.20 6.16 1.76
CA THR A 93 10.01 7.01 1.69
C THR A 93 8.78 6.11 1.84
N LEU A 94 7.93 6.40 2.83
CA LEU A 94 6.64 5.73 2.96
C LEU A 94 5.55 6.62 2.41
N SER A 95 4.77 6.06 1.49
CA SER A 95 3.57 6.68 0.94
C SER A 95 2.37 5.83 1.34
N PHE A 96 1.21 6.46 1.42
CA PHE A 96 -0.01 5.78 1.86
C PHE A 96 -1.12 6.06 0.86
N ILE A 97 -1.75 4.98 0.40
CA ILE A 97 -2.99 5.10 -0.36
C ILE A 97 -4.10 5.31 0.66
N PHE A 98 -4.75 6.46 0.57
CA PHE A 98 -5.81 6.85 1.48
C PHE A 98 -7.02 7.31 0.67
N ASP A 99 -8.10 6.52 0.74
CA ASP A 99 -9.33 6.77 -0.01
C ASP A 99 -10.18 7.85 0.68
N ARG A 100 -9.68 9.08 0.65
CA ARG A 100 -10.35 10.22 1.32
C ARG A 100 -11.71 10.56 0.73
N HIS A 101 -11.92 10.24 -0.52
CA HIS A 101 -13.17 10.53 -1.23
C HIS A 101 -14.12 9.33 -1.25
N MET A 102 -13.74 8.24 -0.58
CA MET A 102 -14.54 7.03 -0.45
C MET A 102 -15.05 6.50 -1.79
N ILE A 103 -14.17 6.43 -2.77
CA ILE A 103 -14.51 5.95 -4.11
C ILE A 103 -14.59 4.43 -4.19
N THR A 104 -13.99 3.72 -3.22
CA THR A 104 -14.12 2.26 -3.09
C THR A 104 -15.10 1.91 -1.99
N SER A 105 -15.58 0.68 -2.01
CA SER A 105 -16.50 0.17 -0.98
C SER A 105 -15.78 0.01 0.36
N TYR A 106 -16.55 0.08 1.43
CA TYR A 106 -16.04 -0.19 2.77
C TYR A 106 -15.40 -1.58 2.81
N LYS A 107 -14.22 -1.67 3.40
CA LYS A 107 -13.38 -2.87 3.50
C LYS A 107 -12.78 -3.36 2.17
N ALA A 108 -13.01 -2.67 1.07
CA ALA A 108 -12.38 -3.04 -0.20
C ALA A 108 -10.89 -2.70 -0.21
N SER A 109 -10.12 -3.55 -0.86
CA SER A 109 -8.76 -3.20 -1.23
C SER A 109 -8.79 -2.09 -2.29
N PRO A 110 -7.77 -1.22 -2.34
CA PRO A 110 -7.71 -0.18 -3.37
C PRO A 110 -7.77 -0.70 -4.80
N ILE A 111 -7.49 -1.97 -5.01
CA ILE A 111 -7.45 -2.58 -6.35
C ILE A 111 -8.67 -3.44 -6.67
N ASP A 112 -9.55 -3.69 -5.71
CA ASP A 112 -10.69 -4.61 -5.89
C ASP A 112 -11.67 -4.15 -6.96
N GLU A 113 -11.78 -2.85 -7.21
CA GLU A 113 -12.80 -2.29 -8.10
C GLU A 113 -12.23 -1.83 -9.44
N GLY A 114 -11.08 -2.36 -9.82
CA GLY A 114 -10.52 -2.17 -11.14
C GLY A 114 -9.26 -1.31 -11.17
N PRO A 115 -8.54 -1.36 -12.29
CA PRO A 115 -7.26 -0.65 -12.42
C PRO A 115 -7.41 0.88 -12.47
N GLU A 116 -8.52 1.40 -12.98
CA GLU A 116 -8.73 2.84 -13.10
C GLU A 116 -8.84 3.51 -11.73
N LYS A 117 -9.66 2.94 -10.83
CA LYS A 117 -9.79 3.44 -9.46
C LYS A 117 -8.48 3.31 -8.72
N PHE A 118 -7.79 2.18 -8.89
CA PHE A 118 -6.49 1.98 -8.26
C PHE A 118 -5.49 3.04 -8.69
N LEU A 119 -5.37 3.31 -9.98
CA LEU A 119 -4.43 4.30 -10.49
C LEU A 119 -4.74 5.70 -9.97
N LYS A 120 -6.01 6.05 -9.83
CA LYS A 120 -6.42 7.32 -9.23
C LYS A 120 -5.95 7.40 -7.78
N LEU A 121 -6.22 6.37 -6.98
CA LEU A 121 -5.77 6.31 -5.59
C LEU A 121 -4.25 6.31 -5.47
N PHE A 122 -3.57 5.62 -6.34
CA PHE A 122 -2.12 5.58 -6.40
C PHE A 122 -1.53 6.96 -6.69
N LYS A 123 -2.09 7.68 -7.67
CA LYS A 123 -1.65 9.04 -8.01
C LYS A 123 -1.84 10.01 -6.85
N GLU A 124 -2.91 9.83 -6.08
CA GLU A 124 -3.26 10.71 -4.96
C GLU A 124 -2.66 10.24 -3.63
N ARG A 125 -1.76 9.27 -3.65
CA ARG A 125 -1.14 8.78 -2.43
C ARG A 125 -0.44 9.89 -1.67
N VAL A 126 -0.42 9.77 -0.36
CA VAL A 126 0.12 10.81 0.52
C VAL A 126 1.42 10.37 1.18
N THR A 127 2.32 11.32 1.35
CA THR A 127 3.51 11.18 2.19
C THR A 127 3.33 12.07 3.41
N LEU A 128 3.73 11.59 4.56
CA LEU A 128 3.60 12.34 5.80
C LEU A 128 4.84 13.20 6.09
#